data_ca297f303531f8737cf71a8930ebfa72
#
_entry.id   ca297f303531f8737cf71a8930ebfa72
#
_cell.length_a   1.000
_cell.length_b   1.000
_cell.length_c   1.000
_cell.angle_alpha   90.00
_cell.angle_beta   90.00
_cell.angle_gamma   90.00
#
_symmetry.space_group_name_H-M   'P 1'
#
loop_
_entity.id
_entity.type
_entity.pdbx_description
1 polymer ?
#
loop_
_entity_poly.entity_id
_entity_poly.type
_entity_poly.pdbx_seq_one_letter_code
_entity_poly.pdbx_strand_id
1 'polypeptide(L)'
;MLVNVTTGETIARRIVRCDTFLKRGRGLMFRGQSAVAGGQVYLFIEGRESIAQTAIHMFFCFFPISVLWLDADKRVVDKALARPFRPYYAPRSAAKYYVEGHPSLLDHVSIGDQLEFEGKV
;
A
#
# COMPACT_ATOMS: atom_id res chain seq x y z
N MET A 1 1.95 13.15 -3.44
CA MET A 1 1.17 12.97 -2.20
C MET A 1 0.07 11.96 -2.42
N LEU A 2 -0.31 11.27 -1.40
CA LEU A 2 -1.48 10.39 -1.42
C LEU A 2 -2.61 11.12 -0.70
N VAL A 3 -3.71 11.35 -1.40
CA VAL A 3 -4.84 12.12 -0.89
C VAL A 3 -6.06 11.23 -0.82
N ASN A 4 -6.76 11.26 0.31
CA ASN A 4 -8.08 10.65 0.44
C ASN A 4 -9.11 11.69 0.01
N VAL A 5 -9.59 11.56 -1.23
CA VAL A 5 -10.53 12.54 -1.80
C VAL A 5 -11.87 12.50 -1.07
N THR A 6 -12.28 11.33 -0.59
CA THR A 6 -13.53 11.19 0.15
C THR A 6 -13.55 12.03 1.43
N THR A 7 -12.42 12.07 2.15
CA THR A 7 -12.32 12.85 3.40
C THR A 7 -11.68 14.21 3.21
N GLY A 8 -11.00 14.45 2.09
CA GLY A 8 -10.24 15.68 1.84
C GLY A 8 -8.87 15.71 2.52
N GLU A 9 -8.43 14.60 3.11
CA GLU A 9 -7.19 14.54 3.88
C GLU A 9 -6.02 14.06 3.03
N THR A 10 -4.86 14.73 3.18
CA THR A 10 -3.59 14.23 2.66
C THR A 10 -3.07 13.19 3.64
N ILE A 11 -3.02 11.93 3.23
CA ILE A 11 -2.67 10.82 4.13
C ILE A 11 -1.23 10.38 4.00
N ALA A 12 -0.52 10.80 2.95
CA ALA A 12 0.92 10.60 2.83
C ALA A 12 1.52 11.75 2.02
N ARG A 13 2.67 12.26 2.49
CA ARG A 13 3.33 13.38 1.84
C ARG A 13 4.18 12.94 0.65
N ARG A 14 4.68 11.72 0.67
CA ARG A 14 5.57 11.21 -0.36
C ARG A 14 5.17 9.80 -0.77
N ILE A 15 5.15 9.56 -2.08
CA ILE A 15 4.90 8.25 -2.66
C ILE A 15 6.19 7.77 -3.31
N VAL A 16 6.65 6.58 -2.91
CA VAL A 16 7.78 5.90 -3.57
C VAL A 16 7.19 4.84 -4.48
N ARG A 17 7.33 5.04 -5.78
CA ARG A 17 6.81 4.10 -6.76
C ARG A 17 7.73 2.91 -6.91
N CYS A 18 7.19 1.71 -6.85
CA CYS A 18 7.90 0.44 -6.97
C CYS A 18 7.40 -0.28 -8.23
N ASP A 19 7.87 0.17 -9.39
CA ASP A 19 7.38 -0.31 -10.68
C ASP A 19 8.36 -1.23 -11.41
N THR A 20 9.58 -1.43 -10.89
CA THR A 20 10.51 -2.39 -11.44
C THR A 20 10.36 -3.73 -10.75
N PHE A 21 10.72 -4.82 -11.45
CA PHE A 21 10.64 -6.16 -10.87
C PHE A 21 11.42 -6.26 -9.55
N LEU A 22 12.63 -5.72 -9.51
CA LEU A 22 13.46 -5.76 -8.29
C LEU A 22 12.84 -4.97 -7.15
N LYS A 23 12.34 -3.76 -7.44
CA LYS A 23 11.68 -2.93 -6.42
C LYS A 23 10.42 -3.59 -5.89
N ARG A 24 9.62 -4.20 -6.77
CA ARG A 24 8.41 -4.91 -6.39
C ARG A 24 8.73 -6.14 -5.55
N GLY A 25 9.75 -6.90 -5.92
CA GLY A 25 10.15 -8.10 -5.18
C GLY A 25 10.74 -7.79 -3.81
N ARG A 26 11.36 -6.62 -3.64
CA ARG A 26 11.93 -6.21 -2.36
C ARG A 26 10.91 -5.48 -1.48
N GLY A 27 10.18 -4.51 -2.04
CA GLY A 27 9.26 -3.70 -1.26
C GLY A 27 9.88 -3.25 0.04
N LEU A 28 9.24 -3.58 1.16
CA LEU A 28 9.76 -3.32 2.51
C LEU A 28 10.57 -4.49 3.09
N MET A 29 10.77 -5.56 2.33
CA MET A 29 11.57 -6.69 2.76
C MET A 29 13.01 -6.23 3.04
N PHE A 30 13.56 -6.65 4.19
CA PHE A 30 14.89 -6.26 4.69
C PHE A 30 15.07 -4.77 4.97
N ARG A 31 14.03 -3.95 4.89
CA ARG A 31 14.13 -2.53 5.25
C ARG A 31 13.84 -2.34 6.73
N GLY A 32 14.40 -1.29 7.30
CA GLY A 32 14.10 -0.91 8.66
C GLY A 32 12.77 -0.17 8.77
N GLN A 33 12.28 -0.03 10.01
CA GLN A 33 11.02 0.67 10.28
C GLN A 33 11.02 2.12 9.78
N SER A 34 12.19 2.75 9.70
CA SER A 34 12.33 4.10 9.14
C SER A 34 11.86 4.21 7.70
N ALA A 35 11.77 3.09 6.96
CA ALA A 35 11.30 3.10 5.58
C ALA A 35 9.84 3.60 5.47
N VAL A 36 9.02 3.42 6.51
CA VAL A 36 7.61 3.85 6.50
C VAL A 36 7.36 5.07 7.38
N ALA A 37 8.39 5.59 8.04
CA ALA A 37 8.26 6.77 8.86
C ALA A 37 8.23 8.04 8.00
N GLY A 38 7.85 9.18 8.61
CA GLY A 38 7.93 10.49 7.95
C GLY A 38 6.87 10.75 6.89
N GLY A 39 5.78 10.00 6.88
CA GLY A 39 4.67 10.21 5.95
C GLY A 39 4.94 9.68 4.55
N GLN A 40 5.84 8.71 4.42
CA GLN A 40 6.18 8.06 3.17
C GLN A 40 5.39 6.77 3.01
N VAL A 41 4.93 6.49 1.79
CA VAL A 41 4.30 5.22 1.43
C VAL A 41 4.96 4.65 0.19
N TYR A 42 4.82 3.34 0.02
CA TYR A 42 5.32 2.60 -1.14
C TYR A 42 4.13 2.17 -2.00
N LEU A 43 4.13 2.60 -3.26
CA LEU A 43 3.07 2.30 -4.23
C LEU A 43 3.53 1.24 -5.20
N PHE A 44 2.72 0.19 -5.31
CA PHE A 44 2.93 -0.92 -6.25
C PHE A 44 1.78 -0.92 -7.25
N ILE A 45 2.12 -1.01 -8.54
CA ILE A 45 1.15 -0.95 -9.63
C ILE A 45 1.23 -2.24 -10.43
N GLU A 46 0.10 -2.93 -10.57
CA GLU A 46 -0.01 -4.10 -11.44
C GLU A 46 -0.58 -3.71 -12.80
N GLY A 47 -0.36 -4.55 -13.81
CA GLY A 47 -0.85 -4.27 -15.16
C GLY A 47 -2.36 -4.36 -15.28
N ARG A 48 -3.02 -5.10 -14.37
CA ARG A 48 -4.47 -5.29 -14.36
C ARG A 48 -4.94 -5.58 -12.94
N GLU A 49 -6.24 -5.52 -12.72
CA GLU A 49 -6.82 -5.92 -11.43
C GLU A 49 -6.63 -7.42 -11.21
N SER A 50 -6.18 -7.79 -10.01
CA SER A 50 -5.94 -9.17 -9.62
C SER A 50 -5.93 -9.31 -8.11
N ILE A 51 -6.40 -10.43 -7.58
CA ILE A 51 -6.22 -10.78 -6.18
C ILE A 51 -4.83 -11.38 -5.98
N ALA A 52 -4.46 -12.34 -6.81
CA ALA A 52 -3.20 -13.07 -6.66
C ALA A 52 -1.97 -12.19 -6.85
N GLN A 53 -1.98 -11.29 -7.83
CA GLN A 53 -0.82 -10.46 -8.12
C GLN A 53 -0.64 -9.31 -7.13
N THR A 54 -1.69 -8.95 -6.40
CA THR A 54 -1.61 -7.92 -5.36
C THR A 54 -1.54 -8.51 -3.96
N ALA A 55 -1.49 -9.83 -3.84
CA ALA A 55 -1.22 -10.50 -2.56
C ALA A 55 0.23 -10.23 -2.14
N ILE A 56 0.44 -10.10 -0.84
CA ILE A 56 1.77 -9.82 -0.29
C ILE A 56 2.17 -10.87 0.73
N HIS A 57 3.47 -10.99 0.96
CA HIS A 57 4.00 -11.74 2.09
C HIS A 57 4.82 -10.82 2.99
N MET A 58 4.96 -11.23 4.26
CA MET A 58 5.72 -10.46 5.24
C MET A 58 7.01 -11.17 5.64
N PHE A 59 7.52 -12.07 4.79
CA PHE A 59 8.81 -12.70 5.02
C PHE A 59 9.91 -11.64 5.03
N PHE A 60 10.79 -11.72 6.03
CA PHE A 60 11.90 -10.79 6.20
C PHE A 60 11.46 -9.34 6.42
N CYS A 61 10.21 -9.10 6.76
CA CYS A 61 9.74 -7.83 7.25
C CYS A 61 9.63 -7.92 8.78
N PHE A 62 10.34 -7.04 9.47
CA PHE A 62 10.54 -7.14 10.92
C PHE A 62 9.64 -6.23 11.73
N PHE A 63 8.72 -5.53 11.07
CA PHE A 63 7.78 -4.61 11.71
C PHE A 63 6.44 -4.68 11.00
N PRO A 64 5.33 -4.36 11.69
CA PRO A 64 4.02 -4.36 11.05
C PRO A 64 3.89 -3.16 10.11
N ILE A 65 3.13 -3.34 9.04
CA ILE A 65 2.82 -2.29 8.08
C ILE A 65 1.32 -2.27 7.77
N SER A 66 0.85 -1.13 7.31
CA SER A 66 -0.47 -1.04 6.71
C SER A 66 -0.37 -1.43 5.24
N VAL A 67 -1.41 -2.06 4.73
CA VAL A 67 -1.56 -2.33 3.29
C VAL A 67 -2.95 -1.85 2.89
N LEU A 68 -2.99 -1.06 1.82
CA LEU A 68 -4.23 -0.62 1.19
C LEU A 68 -4.28 -1.20 -0.21
N TRP A 69 -5.39 -1.82 -0.58
CA TRP A 69 -5.61 -2.31 -1.93
C TRP A 69 -6.64 -1.45 -2.63
N LEU A 70 -6.31 -1.00 -3.85
CA LEU A 70 -7.15 -0.12 -4.65
C LEU A 70 -7.47 -0.78 -5.99
N ASP A 71 -8.68 -0.57 -6.47
CA ASP A 71 -9.06 -1.02 -7.81
C ASP A 71 -8.47 -0.09 -8.89
N ALA A 72 -8.83 -0.33 -10.15
CA ALA A 72 -8.32 0.47 -11.27
C ALA A 72 -8.74 1.94 -11.19
N ASP A 73 -9.82 2.25 -10.48
CA ASP A 73 -10.30 3.61 -10.27
C ASP A 73 -9.71 4.26 -9.01
N LYS A 74 -8.79 3.56 -8.35
CA LYS A 74 -8.13 3.98 -7.09
C LYS A 74 -9.10 4.09 -5.92
N ARG A 75 -10.14 3.27 -5.93
CA ARG A 75 -11.06 3.14 -4.79
C ARG A 75 -10.57 2.00 -3.90
N VAL A 76 -10.59 2.23 -2.60
CA VAL A 76 -10.10 1.25 -1.63
C VAL A 76 -11.06 0.06 -1.59
N VAL A 77 -10.55 -1.13 -1.95
CA VAL A 77 -11.33 -2.36 -1.93
C VAL A 77 -11.04 -3.21 -0.70
N ASP A 78 -9.88 -3.04 -0.08
CA ASP A 78 -9.53 -3.70 1.17
C ASP A 78 -8.37 -2.99 1.84
N LYS A 79 -8.18 -3.27 3.13
CA LYS A 79 -7.03 -2.80 3.91
C LYS A 79 -6.71 -3.82 4.99
N ALA A 80 -5.45 -3.87 5.42
CA ALA A 80 -5.01 -4.78 6.47
C ALA A 80 -3.81 -4.24 7.24
N LEU A 81 -3.71 -4.65 8.50
CA LEU A 81 -2.47 -4.56 9.26
C LEU A 81 -1.70 -5.85 9.01
N ALA A 82 -0.62 -5.76 8.25
CA ALA A 82 0.21 -6.91 7.92
C ALA A 82 1.29 -7.10 8.97
N ARG A 83 1.29 -8.26 9.62
CA ARG A 83 2.19 -8.56 10.72
C ARG A 83 3.47 -9.21 10.22
N PRO A 84 4.60 -9.00 10.92
CA PRO A 84 5.89 -9.58 10.51
C PRO A 84 5.82 -11.08 10.27
N PHE A 85 6.52 -11.50 9.22
CA PHE A 85 6.72 -12.91 8.84
C PHE A 85 5.46 -13.70 8.48
N ARG A 86 4.29 -13.08 8.45
CA ARG A 86 3.09 -13.78 7.96
C ARG A 86 3.24 -14.07 6.47
N PRO A 87 2.89 -15.29 6.03
CA PRO A 87 3.18 -15.70 4.66
C PRO A 87 2.25 -15.12 3.61
N TYR A 88 1.05 -14.66 3.99
CA TYR A 88 0.08 -14.31 2.96
C TYR A 88 -0.97 -13.33 3.45
N TYR A 89 -1.13 -12.26 2.70
CA TYR A 89 -2.24 -11.32 2.81
C TYR A 89 -2.74 -11.03 1.40
N ALA A 90 -4.04 -11.13 1.16
CA ALA A 90 -4.64 -10.86 -0.13
C ALA A 90 -5.89 -10.02 0.04
N PRO A 91 -6.23 -9.17 -0.94
CA PRO A 91 -7.46 -8.39 -0.87
C PRO A 91 -8.69 -9.27 -1.07
N ARG A 92 -9.83 -8.82 -0.54
CA ARG A 92 -11.11 -9.50 -0.72
C ARG A 92 -11.67 -9.35 -2.15
N SER A 93 -11.18 -8.37 -2.89
CA SER A 93 -11.60 -8.11 -4.26
C SER A 93 -10.39 -7.79 -5.11
N ALA A 94 -10.49 -7.93 -6.43
CA ALA A 94 -9.40 -7.65 -7.34
C ALA A 94 -8.91 -6.21 -7.19
N ALA A 95 -7.61 -6.03 -7.10
CA ALA A 95 -6.96 -4.74 -6.95
C ALA A 95 -5.91 -4.56 -8.04
N LYS A 96 -5.68 -3.32 -8.43
CA LYS A 96 -4.63 -2.96 -9.38
C LYS A 96 -3.44 -2.32 -8.68
N TYR A 97 -3.70 -1.60 -7.60
CA TYR A 97 -2.66 -0.92 -6.82
C TYR A 97 -2.65 -1.45 -5.40
N TYR A 98 -1.48 -1.49 -4.79
CA TYR A 98 -1.43 -1.64 -3.34
C TYR A 98 -0.38 -0.68 -2.77
N VAL A 99 -0.69 -0.16 -1.59
CA VAL A 99 0.10 0.86 -0.92
C VAL A 99 0.52 0.32 0.43
N GLU A 100 1.83 0.33 0.71
CA GLU A 100 2.38 -0.09 1.99
C GLU A 100 2.89 1.13 2.74
N GLY A 101 2.59 1.21 4.03
CA GLY A 101 2.99 2.35 4.83
C GLY A 101 2.94 2.08 6.33
N HIS A 102 3.07 3.15 7.10
CA HIS A 102 2.99 3.08 8.57
C HIS A 102 1.61 2.55 8.99
N PRO A 103 1.53 1.74 10.07
CA PRO A 103 0.24 1.22 10.54
C PRO A 103 -0.84 2.28 10.78
N SER A 104 -0.47 3.48 11.18
CA SER A 104 -1.42 4.58 11.43
C SER A 104 -2.22 4.98 10.19
N LEU A 105 -1.74 4.62 8.99
CA LEU A 105 -2.45 4.91 7.75
C LEU A 105 -3.84 4.29 7.73
N LEU A 106 -4.03 3.16 8.42
CA LEU A 106 -5.32 2.46 8.49
C LEU A 106 -6.42 3.31 9.15
N ASP A 107 -6.04 4.23 10.03
CA ASP A 107 -7.00 5.08 10.75
C ASP A 107 -7.54 6.22 9.88
N HIS A 108 -6.93 6.45 8.72
CA HIS A 108 -7.26 7.57 7.83
C HIS A 108 -7.93 7.11 6.54
N VAL A 109 -8.22 5.82 6.42
CA VAL A 109 -8.77 5.23 5.20
C VAL A 109 -9.83 4.21 5.56
N SER A 110 -10.98 4.29 4.87
CA SER A 110 -12.04 3.29 4.99
C SER A 110 -12.22 2.59 3.63
N ILE A 111 -12.68 1.34 3.67
CA ILE A 111 -13.03 0.63 2.43
C ILE A 111 -14.12 1.43 1.72
N GLY A 112 -13.96 1.65 0.43
CA GLY A 112 -14.85 2.47 -0.38
C GLY A 112 -14.36 3.90 -0.59
N ASP A 113 -13.34 4.35 0.16
CA ASP A 113 -12.79 5.69 -0.04
C ASP A 113 -12.12 5.83 -1.40
N GLN A 114 -12.23 7.01 -1.99
CA GLN A 114 -11.55 7.35 -3.23
C GLN A 114 -10.22 8.00 -2.90
N LEU A 115 -9.14 7.41 -3.41
CA LEU A 115 -7.80 7.97 -3.25
C LEU A 115 -7.32 8.57 -4.56
N GLU A 116 -6.31 9.44 -4.48
CA GLU A 116 -5.66 10.03 -5.64
C GLU A 116 -4.17 10.17 -5.38
N PHE A 117 -3.37 9.92 -6.40
CA PHE A 117 -1.92 10.10 -6.36
C PHE A 117 -1.62 11.48 -6.94
N GLU A 118 -1.25 12.43 -6.09
CA GLU A 118 -0.98 13.79 -6.52
C GLU A 118 0.50 14.10 -6.53
N GLY A 119 0.91 14.95 -7.46
CA GLY A 119 2.28 15.33 -7.63
C GLY A 119 3.06 14.29 -8.42
N LYS A 120 4.38 14.35 -8.28
CA LYS A 120 5.29 13.45 -8.99
C LYS A 120 5.32 12.10 -8.30
N VAL A 121 4.96 11.09 -9.02
CA VAL A 121 4.91 9.70 -8.52
C VAL A 121 5.88 8.84 -9.31
#